data_c4386adb14cc9dee2063b10a0308b65f
#
_entry.id   c4386adb14cc9dee2063b10a0308b65f
#
_cell.length_a   1.000
_cell.length_b   1.000
_cell.length_c   1.000
_cell.angle_alpha   90.00
_cell.angle_beta   90.00
_cell.angle_gamma   90.00
#
_symmetry.space_group_name_H-M   'P 1'
#
loop_
_entity.id
_entity.type
_entity.pdbx_description
1 polymer ?
#
loop_
_entity_poly.entity_id
_entity_poly.type
_entity_poly.pdbx_seq_one_letter_code
_entity_poly.pdbx_strand_id
1 'polypeptide(L)'
;MKLVYRVLGILLLVGTVVAIGGCGPGMIAVIEATPLVGVVPLVVSFDGTDSSSPSGISTYGWSFGTDDPDVHGETGTYTYEHAGTYTLRLTVRGANGSTASTSVTVTIDPAVWITDAKLNTVYKLDMQGTQIDSFTLPFTEPHGITVGEVSGKMWLFVACYNDGNQRILRIDPATGNVAQNYSAPAQSPLNLTYQADGQKQLWHVDGLSRKLYRLNPPDMQVYDAYGQSYFKATSPQVGNLPFLWVPQGLDWTPETNAAGYLWYFEGENRMLYKIKIIPGYDIMSNTQLQVVGDPVNVPIFSASAIDMYDGMLWVIDVNTHAIIQVDPQTGVLTGARITGFPGAAPAGLEIQH
;
A
#
# COMPACT_ATOMS: atom_id res chain seq x y z
N MET A 1 -34.03 -23.31 -3.37
CA MET A 1 -33.46 -22.77 -4.61
C MET A 1 -32.02 -22.45 -4.32
N LYS A 2 -31.07 -23.30 -4.74
CA LYS A 2 -29.65 -23.18 -4.44
C LYS A 2 -29.03 -22.09 -5.31
N LEU A 3 -28.55 -21.02 -4.69
CA LEU A 3 -27.79 -19.97 -5.38
C LEU A 3 -26.39 -20.53 -5.69
N VAL A 4 -26.13 -20.77 -6.96
CA VAL A 4 -24.82 -21.18 -7.46
C VAL A 4 -23.98 -19.93 -7.61
N TYR A 5 -23.04 -19.71 -6.71
CA TYR A 5 -21.97 -18.73 -6.88
C TYR A 5 -21.07 -19.22 -8.03
N ARG A 6 -21.12 -18.54 -9.15
CA ARG A 6 -20.09 -18.68 -10.18
C ARG A 6 -18.83 -17.97 -9.65
N VAL A 7 -17.92 -18.77 -9.10
CA VAL A 7 -16.52 -18.35 -8.95
C VAL A 7 -15.99 -18.20 -10.39
N LEU A 8 -15.81 -16.98 -10.82
CA LEU A 8 -15.08 -16.70 -12.06
C LEU A 8 -13.62 -17.06 -11.77
N GLY A 9 -13.19 -18.20 -12.30
CA GLY A 9 -11.82 -18.68 -12.12
C GLY A 9 -10.84 -17.68 -12.71
N ILE A 10 -9.97 -17.16 -11.88
CA ILE A 10 -8.70 -16.55 -12.29
C ILE A 10 -8.02 -17.62 -13.14
N LEU A 11 -7.75 -17.31 -14.41
CA LEU A 11 -7.00 -18.19 -15.30
C LEU A 11 -5.57 -18.24 -14.74
N LEU A 12 -5.27 -19.28 -13.97
CA LEU A 12 -3.91 -19.57 -13.52
C LEU A 12 -3.06 -19.83 -14.75
N LEU A 13 -2.27 -18.86 -15.20
CA LEU A 13 -1.25 -19.08 -16.22
C LEU A 13 -0.08 -19.80 -15.52
N VAL A 14 -0.09 -21.12 -15.55
CA VAL A 14 1.07 -21.93 -15.23
C VAL A 14 2.04 -21.76 -16.41
N GLY A 15 3.12 -21.01 -16.20
CA GLY A 15 4.14 -20.82 -17.21
C GLY A 15 5.30 -21.78 -16.97
N THR A 16 5.47 -22.79 -17.79
CA THR A 16 6.69 -23.59 -17.83
C THR A 16 7.62 -23.03 -18.90
N VAL A 17 8.82 -22.59 -18.53
CA VAL A 17 9.83 -22.09 -19.46
C VAL A 17 11.03 -23.01 -19.44
N VAL A 18 11.36 -23.59 -20.60
CA VAL A 18 12.57 -24.40 -20.79
C VAL A 18 13.61 -23.55 -21.51
N ALA A 19 14.72 -23.26 -20.86
CA ALA A 19 15.84 -22.60 -21.49
C ALA A 19 17.01 -23.57 -21.63
N ILE A 20 17.62 -23.60 -22.82
CA ILE A 20 18.84 -24.34 -23.08
C ILE A 20 20.01 -23.35 -22.95
N GLY A 21 20.67 -23.39 -21.82
CA GLY A 21 21.83 -22.53 -21.57
C GLY A 21 22.84 -23.24 -20.69
N GLY A 22 24.08 -23.33 -21.13
CA GLY A 22 25.18 -23.92 -20.36
C GLY A 22 26.35 -24.40 -21.24
N CYS A 23 27.58 -24.24 -20.79
CA CYS A 23 28.78 -24.69 -21.47
C CYS A 23 29.03 -26.19 -21.28
N GLY A 24 28.03 -27.06 -21.43
CA GLY A 24 28.20 -28.50 -21.35
C GLY A 24 27.01 -29.25 -21.96
N PRO A 25 27.23 -30.38 -22.66
CA PRO A 25 26.16 -31.13 -23.30
C PRO A 25 25.21 -31.70 -22.23
N GLY A 26 23.94 -31.32 -22.30
CA GLY A 26 22.82 -31.97 -21.60
C GLY A 26 22.44 -31.41 -20.23
N MET A 27 22.95 -30.26 -19.80
CA MET A 27 22.45 -29.58 -18.60
C MET A 27 21.30 -28.62 -18.96
N ILE A 28 20.16 -28.77 -18.31
CA ILE A 28 18.95 -28.01 -18.56
C ILE A 28 18.44 -27.46 -17.23
N ALA A 29 18.14 -26.14 -17.19
CA ALA A 29 17.39 -25.49 -16.13
C ALA A 29 15.93 -25.31 -16.57
N VAL A 30 14.99 -25.72 -15.72
CA VAL A 30 13.55 -25.60 -15.94
C VAL A 30 12.92 -24.87 -14.75
N ILE A 31 12.07 -23.88 -15.02
CA ILE A 31 11.26 -23.21 -14.01
C ILE A 31 9.80 -23.56 -14.22
N GLU A 32 9.15 -24.03 -13.18
CA GLU A 32 7.71 -23.94 -13.01
C GLU A 32 7.40 -22.89 -11.96
N ALA A 33 6.59 -21.87 -12.29
CA ALA A 33 6.22 -20.83 -11.34
C ALA A 33 4.78 -20.37 -11.55
N THR A 34 4.08 -20.12 -10.45
CA THR A 34 2.65 -19.74 -10.49
C THR A 34 2.25 -19.00 -9.21
N PRO A 35 1.40 -17.93 -9.33
CA PRO A 35 1.02 -17.23 -10.55
C PRO A 35 2.17 -16.37 -11.11
N LEU A 36 2.18 -16.08 -12.42
CA LEU A 36 3.14 -15.15 -13.04
C LEU A 36 2.58 -13.73 -13.21
N VAL A 37 1.30 -13.54 -12.97
CA VAL A 37 0.61 -12.24 -13.00
C VAL A 37 -0.34 -12.17 -11.83
N GLY A 38 -0.39 -11.02 -11.16
CA GLY A 38 -1.31 -10.81 -10.06
C GLY A 38 -1.22 -9.41 -9.47
N VAL A 39 -1.80 -9.22 -8.31
CA VAL A 39 -1.90 -7.95 -7.61
C VAL A 39 -1.12 -8.03 -6.29
N VAL A 40 -0.37 -6.99 -5.95
CA VAL A 40 0.45 -6.90 -4.73
C VAL A 40 -0.40 -7.01 -3.43
N PRO A 41 0.08 -7.65 -2.36
CA PRO A 41 1.19 -8.59 -2.32
C PRO A 41 0.85 -9.88 -3.08
N LEU A 42 1.82 -10.43 -3.83
CA LEU A 42 1.64 -11.64 -4.62
C LEU A 42 2.59 -12.73 -4.16
N VAL A 43 2.02 -13.84 -3.70
CA VAL A 43 2.81 -15.05 -3.37
C VAL A 43 2.96 -15.90 -4.62
N VAL A 44 4.21 -16.13 -5.04
CA VAL A 44 4.56 -16.97 -6.19
C VAL A 44 5.21 -18.25 -5.67
N SER A 45 4.63 -19.40 -6.03
CA SER A 45 5.26 -20.71 -5.84
C SER A 45 6.21 -20.97 -7.00
N PHE A 46 7.37 -21.53 -6.71
CA PHE A 46 8.37 -21.89 -7.71
C PHE A 46 8.89 -23.32 -7.51
N ASP A 47 9.22 -23.99 -8.62
CA ASP A 47 9.70 -25.35 -8.67
C ASP A 47 10.77 -25.47 -9.78
N GLY A 48 11.91 -26.05 -9.48
CA GLY A 48 13.04 -26.32 -10.38
C GLY A 48 13.33 -27.81 -10.56
N THR A 49 12.52 -28.71 -10.02
CA THR A 49 12.78 -30.15 -9.96
C THR A 49 12.87 -30.80 -11.33
N ASP A 50 12.26 -30.24 -12.37
CA ASP A 50 12.34 -30.71 -13.75
C ASP A 50 13.68 -30.37 -14.44
N SER A 51 14.56 -29.64 -13.74
CA SER A 51 15.94 -29.40 -14.23
C SER A 51 16.75 -30.69 -14.25
N SER A 52 17.68 -30.80 -15.19
CA SER A 52 18.48 -31.99 -15.33
C SER A 52 19.97 -31.71 -15.59
N SER A 53 20.82 -32.62 -15.14
CA SER A 53 22.25 -32.62 -15.38
C SER A 53 22.79 -34.05 -15.47
N PRO A 54 23.67 -34.37 -16.43
CA PRO A 54 24.28 -35.69 -16.52
C PRO A 54 25.12 -36.09 -15.30
N SER A 55 25.62 -35.10 -14.54
CA SER A 55 26.42 -35.32 -13.33
C SER A 55 25.57 -35.25 -12.05
N GLY A 56 24.24 -35.11 -12.15
CA GLY A 56 23.36 -34.72 -11.04
C GLY A 56 23.45 -33.22 -10.74
N ILE A 57 22.38 -32.65 -10.16
CA ILE A 57 22.33 -31.28 -9.69
C ILE A 57 22.81 -31.23 -8.25
N SER A 58 23.70 -30.31 -7.92
CA SER A 58 24.23 -30.10 -6.58
C SER A 58 23.56 -28.91 -5.86
N THR A 59 23.14 -27.89 -6.59
CA THR A 59 22.48 -26.72 -6.01
C THR A 59 21.46 -26.07 -6.96
N TYR A 60 20.41 -25.53 -6.38
CA TYR A 60 19.42 -24.64 -6.99
C TYR A 60 19.56 -23.26 -6.34
N GLY A 61 19.74 -22.22 -7.12
CA GLY A 61 19.80 -20.83 -6.67
C GLY A 61 18.74 -19.99 -7.39
N TRP A 62 17.93 -19.28 -6.63
CA TRP A 62 16.81 -18.46 -7.12
C TRP A 62 17.06 -16.99 -6.83
N SER A 63 16.89 -16.16 -7.85
CA SER A 63 16.86 -14.70 -7.76
C SER A 63 15.51 -14.21 -8.24
N PHE A 64 14.91 -13.29 -7.48
CA PHE A 64 13.54 -12.82 -7.72
C PHE A 64 13.46 -11.49 -8.47
N GLY A 65 14.61 -10.90 -8.82
CA GLY A 65 14.70 -9.60 -9.49
C GLY A 65 14.44 -8.42 -8.54
N THR A 66 14.57 -8.66 -7.25
CA THR A 66 14.53 -7.68 -6.14
C THR A 66 15.92 -7.53 -5.53
N ASP A 67 16.07 -6.64 -4.54
CA ASP A 67 17.30 -6.49 -3.75
C ASP A 67 17.44 -7.55 -2.63
N ASP A 68 16.48 -8.46 -2.52
CA ASP A 68 16.53 -9.54 -1.54
C ASP A 68 17.61 -10.57 -1.89
N PRO A 69 18.21 -11.23 -0.88
CA PRO A 69 19.17 -12.27 -1.09
C PRO A 69 18.63 -13.46 -1.89
N ASP A 70 19.47 -14.09 -2.71
CA ASP A 70 19.14 -15.32 -3.41
C ASP A 70 18.71 -16.43 -2.44
N VAL A 71 17.69 -17.19 -2.83
CA VAL A 71 17.18 -18.34 -2.07
C VAL A 71 17.70 -19.64 -2.68
N HIS A 72 18.00 -20.62 -1.83
CA HIS A 72 18.45 -21.94 -2.23
C HIS A 72 17.40 -23.00 -1.92
N GLY A 73 17.24 -23.98 -2.81
CA GLY A 73 16.30 -25.09 -2.68
C GLY A 73 15.69 -25.47 -4.02
N GLU A 74 15.12 -26.66 -4.09
CA GLU A 74 14.47 -27.17 -5.31
C GLU A 74 13.13 -26.45 -5.57
N THR A 75 12.38 -26.17 -4.50
CA THR A 75 11.05 -25.56 -4.53
C THR A 75 10.90 -24.55 -3.40
N GLY A 76 9.91 -23.66 -3.51
CA GLY A 76 9.56 -22.73 -2.46
C GLY A 76 8.46 -21.76 -2.84
N THR A 77 8.31 -20.73 -2.01
CA THR A 77 7.42 -19.59 -2.27
C THR A 77 8.18 -18.30 -2.02
N TYR A 78 7.85 -17.28 -2.79
CA TYR A 78 8.34 -15.92 -2.59
C TYR A 78 7.17 -14.92 -2.66
N THR A 79 7.19 -13.92 -1.79
CA THR A 79 6.15 -12.87 -1.77
C THR A 79 6.73 -11.57 -2.34
N TYR A 80 6.15 -11.10 -3.43
CA TYR A 80 6.41 -9.76 -3.94
C TYR A 80 5.53 -8.75 -3.23
N GLU A 81 6.15 -7.82 -2.52
CA GLU A 81 5.46 -6.81 -1.68
C GLU A 81 5.22 -5.48 -2.42
N HIS A 82 5.80 -5.31 -3.61
CA HIS A 82 5.66 -4.11 -4.44
C HIS A 82 5.21 -4.45 -5.86
N ALA A 83 4.42 -3.56 -6.46
CA ALA A 83 4.04 -3.66 -7.85
C ALA A 83 5.26 -3.45 -8.77
N GLY A 84 5.25 -4.12 -9.91
CA GLY A 84 6.36 -4.05 -10.86
C GLY A 84 6.44 -5.24 -11.78
N THR A 85 7.47 -5.24 -12.61
CA THR A 85 7.81 -6.36 -13.48
C THR A 85 9.16 -6.91 -13.07
N TYR A 86 9.18 -8.15 -12.65
CA TYR A 86 10.33 -8.82 -12.07
C TYR A 86 10.82 -9.97 -12.94
N THR A 87 12.11 -10.28 -12.83
CA THR A 87 12.70 -11.43 -13.50
C THR A 87 13.01 -12.51 -12.46
N LEU A 88 12.15 -13.53 -12.37
CA LEU A 88 12.42 -14.73 -11.59
C LEU A 88 13.40 -15.61 -12.36
N ARG A 89 14.57 -15.88 -11.77
CA ARG A 89 15.66 -16.65 -12.40
C ARG A 89 16.04 -17.83 -11.54
N LEU A 90 16.19 -18.99 -12.18
CA LEU A 90 16.81 -20.17 -11.62
C LEU A 90 18.21 -20.35 -12.21
N THR A 91 19.17 -20.62 -11.34
CA THR A 91 20.50 -21.11 -11.72
C THR A 91 20.74 -22.46 -11.04
N VAL A 92 20.93 -23.49 -11.83
CA VAL A 92 21.28 -24.83 -11.33
C VAL A 92 22.77 -25.11 -11.55
N ARG A 93 23.40 -25.82 -10.61
CA ARG A 93 24.80 -26.23 -10.69
C ARG A 93 24.92 -27.76 -10.61
N GLY A 94 25.61 -28.34 -11.56
CA GLY A 94 25.90 -29.75 -11.57
C GLY A 94 27.04 -30.12 -10.60
N ALA A 95 27.12 -31.40 -10.22
CA ALA A 95 28.18 -31.92 -9.35
C ALA A 95 29.57 -31.77 -9.97
N ASN A 96 29.69 -31.66 -11.28
CA ASN A 96 30.93 -31.38 -12.01
C ASN A 96 31.28 -29.88 -12.09
N GLY A 97 30.49 -29.01 -11.47
CA GLY A 97 30.67 -27.55 -11.46
C GLY A 97 30.09 -26.82 -12.66
N SER A 98 29.49 -27.51 -13.65
CA SER A 98 28.76 -26.86 -14.74
C SER A 98 27.52 -26.10 -14.21
N THR A 99 27.06 -25.08 -14.96
CA THR A 99 25.87 -24.30 -14.60
C THR A 99 24.95 -24.13 -15.79
N ALA A 100 23.65 -24.11 -15.54
CA ALA A 100 22.62 -23.66 -16.47
C ALA A 100 21.67 -22.70 -15.76
N SER A 101 21.07 -21.77 -16.50
CA SER A 101 20.08 -20.86 -15.94
C SER A 101 18.97 -20.55 -16.92
N THR A 102 17.80 -20.27 -16.38
CA THR A 102 16.61 -19.83 -17.10
C THR A 102 15.88 -18.76 -16.31
N SER A 103 14.95 -18.05 -16.93
CA SER A 103 14.17 -17.03 -16.27
C SER A 103 12.76 -16.89 -16.84
N VAL A 104 11.84 -16.44 -16.01
CA VAL A 104 10.48 -16.05 -16.39
C VAL A 104 10.19 -14.64 -15.89
N THR A 105 9.26 -13.96 -16.55
CA THR A 105 8.79 -12.64 -16.11
C THR A 105 7.58 -12.83 -15.19
N VAL A 106 7.61 -12.13 -14.05
CA VAL A 106 6.48 -11.99 -13.12
C VAL A 106 6.01 -10.55 -13.17
N THR A 107 4.71 -10.33 -13.43
CA THR A 107 4.10 -8.99 -13.49
C THR A 107 3.14 -8.83 -12.33
N ILE A 108 3.34 -7.77 -11.55
CA ILE A 108 2.59 -7.48 -10.34
C ILE A 108 1.96 -6.11 -10.47
N ASP A 109 0.65 -6.07 -10.51
CA ASP A 109 -0.13 -4.86 -10.60
C ASP A 109 -0.37 -4.25 -9.20
N PRO A 110 -0.61 -2.92 -9.10
CA PRO A 110 -1.01 -2.27 -7.86
C PRO A 110 -2.31 -2.85 -7.29
N ALA A 111 -2.45 -2.81 -5.98
CA ALA A 111 -3.69 -3.12 -5.28
C ALA A 111 -4.37 -1.86 -4.78
N VAL A 112 -5.69 -1.79 -4.87
CA VAL A 112 -6.50 -0.75 -4.26
C VAL A 112 -7.15 -1.33 -3.02
N TRP A 113 -6.82 -0.78 -1.86
CA TRP A 113 -7.42 -1.13 -0.59
C TRP A 113 -8.44 -0.08 -0.20
N ILE A 114 -9.66 -0.51 0.11
CA ILE A 114 -10.73 0.36 0.63
C ILE A 114 -11.32 -0.20 1.91
N THR A 115 -11.66 0.68 2.82
CA THR A 115 -12.47 0.34 4.00
C THR A 115 -13.93 0.67 3.75
N ASP A 116 -14.83 -0.14 4.30
CA ASP A 116 -16.27 0.15 4.36
C ASP A 116 -16.70 0.32 5.81
N ALA A 117 -17.05 1.55 6.19
CA ALA A 117 -17.40 1.89 7.56
C ALA A 117 -18.72 1.24 8.02
N LYS A 118 -19.64 0.97 7.10
CA LYS A 118 -20.94 0.36 7.42
C LYS A 118 -20.89 -1.15 7.54
N LEU A 119 -20.07 -1.80 6.70
CA LEU A 119 -19.94 -3.26 6.65
C LEU A 119 -18.80 -3.79 7.51
N ASN A 120 -17.98 -2.90 8.09
CA ASN A 120 -16.77 -3.24 8.86
C ASN A 120 -15.81 -4.12 8.07
N THR A 121 -15.65 -3.81 6.78
CA THR A 121 -14.94 -4.65 5.83
C THR A 121 -13.80 -3.88 5.18
N VAL A 122 -12.69 -4.57 4.95
CA VAL A 122 -11.62 -4.13 4.06
C VAL A 122 -11.75 -4.92 2.77
N TYR A 123 -11.71 -4.24 1.64
CA TYR A 123 -11.69 -4.83 0.30
C TYR A 123 -10.33 -4.61 -0.35
N LYS A 124 -9.84 -5.63 -1.02
CA LYS A 124 -8.70 -5.58 -1.95
C LYS A 124 -9.25 -5.65 -3.37
N LEU A 125 -8.91 -4.67 -4.20
CA LEU A 125 -9.35 -4.58 -5.58
C LEU A 125 -8.14 -4.50 -6.51
N ASP A 126 -8.36 -4.80 -7.80
CA ASP A 126 -7.47 -4.36 -8.87
C ASP A 126 -7.76 -2.90 -9.27
N MET A 127 -6.93 -2.33 -10.15
CA MET A 127 -7.10 -0.96 -10.68
C MET A 127 -8.33 -0.80 -11.59
N GLN A 128 -9.04 -1.89 -11.92
CA GLN A 128 -10.31 -1.91 -12.64
C GLN A 128 -11.52 -1.93 -11.70
N GLY A 129 -11.29 -2.04 -10.38
CA GLY A 129 -12.35 -2.12 -9.37
C GLY A 129 -12.87 -3.53 -9.13
N THR A 130 -12.24 -4.55 -9.71
CA THR A 130 -12.61 -5.94 -9.47
C THR A 130 -12.16 -6.36 -8.08
N GLN A 131 -13.05 -6.91 -7.29
CA GLN A 131 -12.69 -7.44 -5.99
C GLN A 131 -11.80 -8.68 -6.13
N ILE A 132 -10.61 -8.61 -5.53
CA ILE A 132 -9.64 -9.71 -5.42
C ILE A 132 -9.87 -10.47 -4.11
N ASP A 133 -10.04 -9.73 -3.01
CA ASP A 133 -10.21 -10.30 -1.66
C ASP A 133 -11.01 -9.36 -0.77
N SER A 134 -11.46 -9.87 0.37
CA SER A 134 -12.07 -9.04 1.43
C SER A 134 -12.07 -9.76 2.77
N PHE A 135 -12.00 -8.99 3.84
CA PHE A 135 -12.10 -9.52 5.21
C PHE A 135 -12.86 -8.54 6.12
N THR A 136 -13.66 -9.11 7.03
CA THR A 136 -14.43 -8.34 8.01
C THR A 136 -13.58 -8.10 9.24
N LEU A 137 -13.56 -6.86 9.71
CA LEU A 137 -12.83 -6.46 10.91
C LEU A 137 -13.65 -6.77 12.18
N PRO A 138 -12.97 -7.11 13.29
CA PRO A 138 -13.62 -7.29 14.59
C PRO A 138 -13.96 -5.96 15.29
N PHE A 139 -13.71 -4.82 14.63
CA PHE A 139 -13.97 -3.47 15.11
C PHE A 139 -14.87 -2.74 14.13
N THR A 140 -15.67 -1.82 14.65
CA THR A 140 -16.67 -1.09 13.85
C THR A 140 -16.11 0.18 13.22
N GLU A 141 -16.77 0.62 12.16
CA GLU A 141 -16.50 1.89 11.47
C GLU A 141 -15.01 2.09 11.11
N PRO A 142 -14.42 1.20 10.29
CA PRO A 142 -13.10 1.44 9.74
C PRO A 142 -13.14 2.64 8.79
N HIS A 143 -12.19 3.55 8.98
CA HIS A 143 -12.01 4.75 8.16
C HIS A 143 -10.68 4.68 7.39
N GLY A 144 -9.66 5.42 7.81
CA GLY A 144 -8.38 5.46 7.12
C GLY A 144 -7.67 4.12 7.07
N ILE A 145 -7.01 3.88 5.95
CA ILE A 145 -6.19 2.69 5.71
C ILE A 145 -4.89 3.13 5.05
N THR A 146 -3.80 2.45 5.36
CA THR A 146 -2.51 2.60 4.67
C THR A 146 -1.69 1.33 4.77
N VAL A 147 -0.75 1.15 3.83
CA VAL A 147 0.25 0.08 3.85
C VAL A 147 1.55 0.63 4.42
N GLY A 148 2.18 -0.11 5.31
CA GLY A 148 3.46 0.30 5.89
C GLY A 148 4.30 -0.86 6.38
N GLU A 149 5.62 -0.65 6.42
CA GLU A 149 6.57 -1.67 6.82
C GLU A 149 6.85 -1.62 8.33
N VAL A 150 6.83 -2.80 8.98
CA VAL A 150 7.35 -2.98 10.34
C VAL A 150 8.24 -4.22 10.36
N SER A 151 9.49 -4.04 10.74
CA SER A 151 10.48 -5.13 10.87
C SER A 151 10.66 -5.96 9.59
N GLY A 152 10.69 -5.30 8.42
CA GLY A 152 10.91 -5.94 7.13
C GLY A 152 9.67 -6.61 6.54
N LYS A 153 8.49 -6.46 7.15
CA LYS A 153 7.23 -7.00 6.65
C LYS A 153 6.23 -5.87 6.42
N MET A 154 5.49 -5.95 5.31
CA MET A 154 4.39 -5.05 4.98
C MET A 154 3.13 -5.40 5.78
N TRP A 155 2.43 -4.38 6.25
CA TRP A 155 1.21 -4.46 7.04
C TRP A 155 0.19 -3.44 6.57
N LEU A 156 -1.08 -3.78 6.68
CA LEU A 156 -2.14 -2.79 6.63
C LEU A 156 -2.33 -2.17 8.02
N PHE A 157 -2.45 -0.86 8.05
CA PHE A 157 -2.89 -0.10 9.22
C PHE A 157 -4.27 0.47 8.95
N VAL A 158 -5.23 0.20 9.83
CA VAL A 158 -6.61 0.66 9.70
C VAL A 158 -7.04 1.39 10.96
N ALA A 159 -7.52 2.62 10.78
CA ALA A 159 -8.13 3.40 11.85
C ALA A 159 -9.61 3.02 11.98
N CYS A 160 -10.05 2.69 13.19
CA CYS A 160 -11.43 2.32 13.49
C CYS A 160 -12.03 3.26 14.54
N TYR A 161 -13.20 3.82 14.26
CA TYR A 161 -14.03 4.53 15.22
C TYR A 161 -14.98 3.53 15.87
N ASN A 162 -14.68 3.10 17.07
CA ASN A 162 -15.41 2.04 17.77
C ASN A 162 -16.00 2.60 19.08
N ASP A 163 -17.06 3.36 18.97
CA ASP A 163 -17.97 3.86 20.02
C ASP A 163 -17.32 4.02 21.42
N GLY A 164 -16.35 4.96 21.53
CA GLY A 164 -15.59 5.25 22.74
C GLY A 164 -14.32 4.41 22.94
N ASN A 165 -13.98 3.55 22.00
CA ASN A 165 -12.78 2.70 22.06
C ASN A 165 -12.02 2.68 20.72
N GLN A 166 -11.55 3.83 20.30
CA GLN A 166 -10.91 4.05 19.01
C GLN A 166 -9.60 3.27 18.90
N ARG A 167 -9.38 2.66 17.73
CA ARG A 167 -8.27 1.77 17.48
C ARG A 167 -7.51 2.10 16.20
N ILE A 168 -6.23 1.77 16.19
CA ILE A 168 -5.45 1.56 14.99
C ILE A 168 -5.06 0.10 14.98
N LEU A 169 -5.49 -0.62 13.94
CA LEU A 169 -5.24 -2.04 13.75
C LEU A 169 -4.01 -2.23 12.88
N ARG A 170 -3.17 -3.22 13.19
CA ARG A 170 -2.14 -3.74 12.31
C ARG A 170 -2.57 -5.12 11.82
N ILE A 171 -2.75 -5.26 10.52
CA ILE A 171 -3.40 -6.40 9.87
C ILE A 171 -2.45 -7.00 8.85
N ASP A 172 -2.39 -8.32 8.81
CA ASP A 172 -1.66 -9.04 7.76
C ASP A 172 -2.45 -8.96 6.44
N PRO A 173 -1.90 -8.33 5.38
CA PRO A 173 -2.61 -8.12 4.12
C PRO A 173 -2.91 -9.41 3.36
N ALA A 174 -2.18 -10.50 3.62
CA ALA A 174 -2.38 -11.77 2.95
C ALA A 174 -3.49 -12.63 3.60
N THR A 175 -3.78 -12.42 4.88
CA THR A 175 -4.71 -13.27 5.64
C THR A 175 -5.89 -12.51 6.24
N GLY A 176 -5.85 -11.17 6.31
CA GLY A 176 -6.81 -10.35 7.02
C GLY A 176 -6.74 -10.45 8.54
N ASN A 177 -5.78 -11.19 9.09
CA ASN A 177 -5.65 -11.39 10.53
C ASN A 177 -5.14 -10.12 11.21
N VAL A 178 -5.82 -9.69 12.27
CA VAL A 178 -5.38 -8.60 13.14
C VAL A 178 -4.23 -9.10 14.02
N ALA A 179 -3.01 -8.67 13.68
CA ALA A 179 -1.82 -9.03 14.44
C ALA A 179 -1.68 -8.21 15.73
N GLN A 180 -2.10 -6.95 15.69
CA GLN A 180 -2.06 -6.03 16.83
C GLN A 180 -3.23 -5.05 16.75
N ASN A 181 -3.68 -4.56 17.91
CA ASN A 181 -4.61 -3.45 18.00
C ASN A 181 -4.10 -2.44 19.03
N TYR A 182 -4.06 -1.18 18.66
CA TYR A 182 -3.54 -0.09 19.48
C TYR A 182 -4.65 0.91 19.77
N SER A 183 -4.62 1.55 20.95
CA SER A 183 -5.50 2.70 21.20
C SER A 183 -5.10 3.85 20.27
N ALA A 184 -6.05 4.42 19.55
CA ALA A 184 -5.80 5.62 18.78
C ALA A 184 -5.50 6.80 19.72
N PRO A 185 -4.65 7.78 19.32
CA PRO A 185 -4.25 8.89 20.19
C PRO A 185 -5.39 9.87 20.48
N ALA A 186 -6.50 9.79 19.77
CA ALA A 186 -7.65 10.69 19.93
C ALA A 186 -8.98 10.00 19.59
N GLN A 187 -10.09 10.74 19.61
CA GLN A 187 -11.44 10.18 19.70
C GLN A 187 -12.17 10.02 18.37
N SER A 188 -11.62 10.52 17.26
CA SER A 188 -12.23 10.41 15.93
C SER A 188 -11.16 10.12 14.89
N PRO A 189 -10.59 8.92 14.90
CA PRO A 189 -9.54 8.53 13.96
C PRO A 189 -10.14 8.43 12.55
N LEU A 190 -9.72 9.32 11.65
CA LEU A 190 -10.26 9.36 10.29
C LEU A 190 -9.29 8.77 9.26
N ASN A 191 -8.12 9.40 9.07
CA ASN A 191 -7.22 8.98 8.02
C ASN A 191 -5.82 8.67 8.56
N LEU A 192 -5.15 7.78 7.84
CA LEU A 192 -3.78 7.34 8.07
C LEU A 192 -2.99 7.44 6.78
N THR A 193 -1.70 7.71 6.88
CA THR A 193 -0.73 7.46 5.82
C THR A 193 0.61 7.05 6.41
N TYR A 194 1.37 6.25 5.66
CA TYR A 194 2.68 5.77 6.07
C TYR A 194 3.79 6.51 5.33
N GLN A 195 4.69 7.11 6.08
CA GLN A 195 5.91 7.72 5.57
C GLN A 195 6.98 6.65 5.40
N ALA A 196 7.23 6.24 4.16
CA ALA A 196 8.09 5.11 3.81
C ALA A 196 9.59 5.46 3.70
N ASP A 197 9.98 6.70 4.04
CA ASP A 197 11.39 7.10 4.07
C ASP A 197 12.17 6.43 5.22
N GLY A 198 13.42 6.78 5.40
CA GLY A 198 14.28 6.21 6.45
C GLY A 198 13.76 6.39 7.88
N GLN A 199 12.71 7.19 8.10
CA GLN A 199 12.07 7.39 9.40
C GLN A 199 10.96 6.40 9.70
N LYS A 200 10.31 5.84 8.66
CA LYS A 200 9.24 4.82 8.77
C LYS A 200 8.18 5.18 9.81
N GLN A 201 7.42 6.25 9.55
CA GLN A 201 6.45 6.81 10.49
C GLN A 201 5.02 6.69 9.97
N LEU A 202 4.07 6.63 10.89
CA LEU A 202 2.65 6.69 10.60
C LEU A 202 2.12 8.08 10.93
N TRP A 203 1.45 8.70 9.99
CA TRP A 203 0.72 9.95 10.20
C TRP A 203 -0.77 9.67 10.31
N HIS A 204 -1.40 10.32 11.26
CA HIS A 204 -2.81 10.11 11.59
C HIS A 204 -3.50 11.43 11.82
N VAL A 205 -4.66 11.63 11.19
CA VAL A 205 -5.49 12.79 11.42
C VAL A 205 -6.76 12.41 12.20
N ASP A 206 -7.06 13.20 13.24
CA ASP A 206 -8.25 13.03 14.07
C ASP A 206 -9.25 14.15 13.83
N GLY A 207 -10.49 13.76 13.54
CA GLY A 207 -11.57 14.70 13.19
C GLY A 207 -12.11 15.52 14.34
N LEU A 208 -12.13 14.99 15.56
CA LEU A 208 -12.68 15.69 16.72
C LEU A 208 -11.66 16.62 17.37
N SER A 209 -10.46 16.13 17.65
CA SER A 209 -9.38 16.95 18.20
C SER A 209 -8.79 17.93 17.18
N ARG A 210 -9.03 17.70 15.88
CA ARG A 210 -8.49 18.47 14.76
C ARG A 210 -6.97 18.57 14.84
N LYS A 211 -6.32 17.42 15.05
CA LYS A 211 -4.88 17.30 15.15
C LYS A 211 -4.36 16.27 14.16
N LEU A 212 -3.15 16.54 13.71
CA LEU A 212 -2.32 15.59 12.99
C LEU A 212 -1.32 15.00 13.99
N TYR A 213 -1.24 13.69 14.06
CA TYR A 213 -0.37 12.94 14.94
C TYR A 213 0.72 12.24 14.12
N ARG A 214 1.93 12.21 14.64
CA ARG A 214 3.05 11.42 14.16
C ARG A 214 3.28 10.27 15.12
N LEU A 215 3.21 9.05 14.62
CA LEU A 215 3.22 7.83 15.41
C LEU A 215 4.37 6.92 15.03
N ASN A 216 4.86 6.15 15.98
CA ASN A 216 5.79 5.06 15.76
C ASN A 216 5.03 3.78 15.35
N PRO A 217 5.18 3.23 14.14
CA PRO A 217 4.38 2.08 13.69
C PRO A 217 4.48 0.81 14.54
N PRO A 218 5.65 0.46 15.15
CA PRO A 218 5.74 -0.75 15.97
C PRO A 218 4.87 -0.76 17.23
N ASP A 219 4.71 0.36 17.91
CA ASP A 219 4.03 0.47 19.21
C ASP A 219 2.98 1.59 19.30
N MET A 220 2.80 2.36 18.22
CA MET A 220 1.91 3.53 18.12
C MET A 220 2.22 4.63 19.15
N GLN A 221 3.44 4.73 19.61
CA GLN A 221 3.85 5.86 20.45
C GLN A 221 3.69 7.17 19.68
N VAL A 222 3.06 8.16 20.32
CA VAL A 222 2.94 9.50 19.75
C VAL A 222 4.26 10.24 19.90
N TYR A 223 4.86 10.58 18.75
CA TYR A 223 6.05 11.45 18.72
C TYR A 223 5.67 12.92 18.79
N ASP A 224 4.69 13.33 17.98
CA ASP A 224 4.22 14.71 17.89
C ASP A 224 2.70 14.78 17.67
N ALA A 225 2.12 15.91 18.07
CA ALA A 225 0.72 16.25 17.80
C ALA A 225 0.62 17.72 17.37
N TYR A 226 0.21 17.93 16.12
CA TYR A 226 0.12 19.25 15.50
C TYR A 226 -1.34 19.72 15.46
N GLY A 227 -1.64 20.77 16.20
CA GLY A 227 -2.97 21.40 16.22
C GLY A 227 -3.03 22.65 15.36
N GLN A 228 -4.23 23.24 15.27
CA GLN A 228 -4.49 24.44 14.47
C GLN A 228 -3.57 25.64 14.85
N SER A 229 -3.20 25.77 16.11
CA SER A 229 -2.29 26.81 16.60
C SER A 229 -0.85 26.66 16.09
N TYR A 230 -0.41 25.43 15.84
CA TYR A 230 0.93 25.16 15.35
C TYR A 230 1.15 25.76 13.95
N PHE A 231 0.19 25.58 13.06
CA PHE A 231 0.28 26.04 11.67
C PHE A 231 0.21 27.57 11.54
N LYS A 232 -0.36 28.28 12.51
CA LYS A 232 -0.38 29.74 12.55
C LYS A 232 0.99 30.37 12.83
N ALA A 233 1.85 29.69 13.54
CA ALA A 233 3.12 30.24 14.02
C ALA A 233 4.27 30.17 13.01
N THR A 234 4.21 29.26 12.02
CA THR A 234 5.36 28.93 11.18
C THR A 234 5.27 29.44 9.74
N SER A 235 4.14 30.02 9.31
CA SER A 235 3.99 30.57 7.97
C SER A 235 3.46 32.01 7.99
N PRO A 236 4.32 33.00 7.75
CA PRO A 236 3.87 34.41 7.63
C PRO A 236 3.05 34.68 6.37
N GLN A 237 2.97 33.75 5.41
CA GLN A 237 2.27 33.92 4.14
C GLN A 237 0.92 33.22 4.07
N VAL A 238 0.60 32.34 5.00
CA VAL A 238 -0.67 31.63 5.02
C VAL A 238 -1.49 32.14 6.21
N GLY A 239 -2.15 33.26 6.00
CA GLY A 239 -3.10 33.79 6.98
C GLY A 239 -4.21 32.76 7.22
N ASN A 240 -4.46 32.42 8.51
CA ASN A 240 -5.57 31.60 8.95
C ASN A 240 -5.88 30.41 8.04
N LEU A 241 -5.01 29.39 8.03
CA LEU A 241 -5.40 28.12 7.40
C LEU A 241 -6.66 27.63 8.10
N PRO A 242 -7.77 27.40 7.38
CA PRO A 242 -8.90 26.65 7.88
C PRO A 242 -8.52 25.16 8.01
N PHE A 243 -7.36 24.94 8.61
CA PHE A 243 -6.70 23.69 8.71
C PHE A 243 -7.43 22.81 9.72
N LEU A 244 -7.77 21.61 9.30
CA LEU A 244 -8.38 20.58 10.13
C LEU A 244 -9.86 20.82 10.52
N TRP A 245 -10.63 21.55 9.72
CA TRP A 245 -12.07 21.70 10.01
C TRP A 245 -12.82 20.39 9.76
N VAL A 246 -12.61 19.75 8.62
CA VAL A 246 -13.17 18.44 8.28
C VAL A 246 -12.12 17.63 7.52
N PRO A 247 -11.21 16.94 8.23
CA PRO A 247 -10.19 16.12 7.56
C PRO A 247 -10.86 14.93 6.87
N GLN A 248 -10.78 14.88 5.55
CA GLN A 248 -11.34 13.81 4.74
C GLN A 248 -10.29 13.02 3.97
N GLY A 249 -9.03 13.43 4.03
CA GLY A 249 -7.98 12.68 3.38
C GLY A 249 -6.59 13.09 3.86
N LEU A 250 -5.71 12.13 3.94
CA LEU A 250 -4.30 12.29 4.27
C LEU A 250 -3.51 11.26 3.50
N ASP A 251 -2.46 11.71 2.81
CA ASP A 251 -1.50 10.83 2.19
C ASP A 251 -0.08 11.40 2.20
N TRP A 252 0.92 10.54 2.00
CA TRP A 252 2.32 10.90 1.97
C TRP A 252 2.98 10.54 0.64
N THR A 253 3.81 11.46 0.13
CA THR A 253 4.63 11.21 -1.05
C THR A 253 6.10 11.51 -0.79
N PRO A 254 7.03 10.70 -1.38
CA PRO A 254 8.45 10.91 -1.22
C PRO A 254 8.93 12.20 -1.90
N GLU A 255 10.05 12.74 -1.42
CA GLU A 255 10.86 13.75 -2.09
C GLU A 255 12.32 13.30 -2.10
N THR A 256 13.03 13.47 -3.20
CA THR A 256 14.44 13.08 -3.28
C THR A 256 15.28 13.85 -2.25
N ASN A 257 15.98 13.11 -1.39
CA ASN A 257 16.82 13.64 -0.30
C ASN A 257 16.08 14.47 0.77
N ALA A 258 14.78 14.27 0.95
CA ALA A 258 13.99 14.94 1.96
C ALA A 258 12.92 14.00 2.54
N ALA A 259 12.27 14.41 3.64
CA ALA A 259 11.23 13.60 4.31
C ALA A 259 9.89 13.55 3.55
N GLY A 260 9.82 14.15 2.36
CA GLY A 260 8.63 14.15 1.51
C GLY A 260 7.56 15.16 1.92
N TYR A 261 6.37 14.91 1.41
CA TYR A 261 5.21 15.77 1.60
C TYR A 261 4.04 14.97 2.14
N LEU A 262 3.25 15.60 3.03
CA LEU A 262 1.89 15.17 3.34
C LEU A 262 0.92 15.92 2.41
N TRP A 263 -0.01 15.20 1.85
CA TRP A 263 -1.15 15.74 1.13
C TRP A 263 -2.36 15.64 2.07
N TYR A 264 -2.99 16.76 2.31
CA TYR A 264 -4.12 16.89 3.23
C TYR A 264 -5.32 17.45 2.50
N PHE A 265 -6.42 16.70 2.50
CA PHE A 265 -7.67 17.15 1.91
C PHE A 265 -8.66 17.60 2.98
N GLU A 266 -9.07 18.85 2.89
CA GLU A 266 -10.09 19.46 3.72
C GLU A 266 -11.43 19.44 2.97
N GLY A 267 -12.42 18.74 3.54
CA GLY A 267 -13.65 18.39 2.84
C GLY A 267 -14.69 19.49 2.77
N GLU A 268 -14.77 20.40 3.73
CA GLU A 268 -15.78 21.46 3.76
C GLU A 268 -15.58 22.46 2.60
N ASN A 269 -14.35 22.92 2.40
CA ASN A 269 -14.00 23.84 1.32
C ASN A 269 -13.43 23.12 0.10
N ARG A 270 -13.24 21.81 0.17
CA ARG A 270 -12.70 20.96 -0.90
C ARG A 270 -11.29 21.38 -1.33
N MET A 271 -10.45 21.68 -0.36
CA MET A 271 -9.11 22.17 -0.60
C MET A 271 -8.06 21.09 -0.32
N LEU A 272 -7.20 20.86 -1.29
CA LEU A 272 -6.02 20.01 -1.17
C LEU A 272 -4.81 20.87 -0.80
N TYR A 273 -4.16 20.53 0.30
CA TYR A 273 -2.95 21.17 0.79
C TYR A 273 -1.75 20.26 0.61
N LYS A 274 -0.65 20.82 0.14
CA LYS A 274 0.67 20.17 0.12
C LYS A 274 1.49 20.66 1.29
N ILE A 275 1.96 19.76 2.14
CA ILE A 275 2.65 20.08 3.38
C ILE A 275 4.04 19.43 3.36
N LYS A 276 5.10 20.25 3.37
CA LYS A 276 6.48 19.77 3.47
C LYS A 276 6.78 19.32 4.90
N ILE A 277 7.35 18.11 5.03
CA ILE A 277 7.90 17.61 6.28
C ILE A 277 9.36 18.09 6.38
N ILE A 278 9.69 18.79 7.47
CA ILE A 278 11.04 19.25 7.77
C ILE A 278 11.49 18.48 9.01
N PRO A 279 12.33 17.44 8.86
CA PRO A 279 12.76 16.62 9.99
C PRO A 279 13.50 17.45 11.04
N GLY A 280 13.27 17.15 12.32
CA GLY A 280 14.13 17.60 13.41
C GLY A 280 15.48 16.86 13.46
N TYR A 281 16.36 17.25 14.39
CA TYR A 281 17.69 16.67 14.52
C TYR A 281 17.71 15.19 14.98
N ASP A 282 16.62 14.74 15.61
CA ASP A 282 16.39 13.33 15.96
C ASP A 282 14.91 12.96 15.82
N ILE A 283 14.61 11.65 15.87
CA ILE A 283 13.25 11.11 15.70
C ILE A 283 12.26 11.67 16.74
N MET A 284 12.74 12.13 17.89
CA MET A 284 11.93 12.59 19.01
C MET A 284 11.79 14.11 19.07
N SER A 285 12.52 14.88 18.24
CA SER A 285 12.57 16.34 18.33
C SER A 285 12.07 17.06 17.09
N ASN A 286 11.05 17.91 17.31
CA ASN A 286 10.68 19.07 16.49
C ASN A 286 10.64 18.91 14.97
N THR A 287 10.01 17.86 14.45
CA THR A 287 9.59 17.85 13.04
C THR A 287 8.69 19.07 12.79
N GLN A 288 9.03 19.86 11.81
CA GLN A 288 8.23 21.02 11.41
C GLN A 288 7.41 20.69 10.17
N LEU A 289 6.23 21.27 10.08
CA LEU A 289 5.34 21.14 8.93
C LEU A 289 5.15 22.52 8.29
N GLN A 290 5.34 22.58 6.98
CA GLN A 290 5.22 23.82 6.22
C GLN A 290 4.29 23.59 5.01
N VAL A 291 3.23 24.38 4.89
CA VAL A 291 2.40 24.40 3.68
C VAL A 291 3.20 25.00 2.53
N VAL A 292 3.14 24.34 1.37
CA VAL A 292 3.88 24.70 0.16
C VAL A 292 2.90 25.04 -0.96
N GLY A 293 3.02 26.25 -1.49
CA GLY A 293 2.14 26.74 -2.54
C GLY A 293 0.74 27.10 -2.06
N ASP A 294 -0.12 27.47 -2.99
CA ASP A 294 -1.53 27.71 -2.73
C ASP A 294 -2.32 26.40 -2.71
N PRO A 295 -3.33 26.27 -1.84
CA PRO A 295 -4.17 25.09 -1.83
C PRO A 295 -4.97 24.97 -3.13
N VAL A 296 -5.18 23.74 -3.58
CA VAL A 296 -5.87 23.42 -4.83
C VAL A 296 -7.32 23.05 -4.56
N ASN A 297 -8.26 23.64 -5.27
CA ASN A 297 -9.67 23.23 -5.16
C ASN A 297 -9.91 21.94 -5.95
N VAL A 298 -10.48 20.93 -5.28
CA VAL A 298 -10.86 19.64 -5.87
C VAL A 298 -12.38 19.58 -5.97
N PRO A 299 -12.98 19.49 -7.16
CA PRO A 299 -14.42 19.62 -7.37
C PRO A 299 -15.22 18.35 -7.00
N ILE A 300 -14.86 17.68 -5.91
CA ILE A 300 -15.55 16.49 -5.37
C ILE A 300 -16.20 16.88 -4.04
N PHE A 301 -17.55 16.79 -3.98
CA PHE A 301 -18.33 17.28 -2.85
C PHE A 301 -18.48 16.29 -1.71
N SER A 302 -18.26 15.01 -1.98
CA SER A 302 -18.46 13.91 -1.02
C SER A 302 -17.23 13.01 -0.93
N ALA A 303 -16.05 13.62 -0.93
CA ALA A 303 -14.81 12.90 -0.71
C ALA A 303 -14.79 12.29 0.70
N SER A 304 -14.30 11.04 0.82
CA SER A 304 -14.12 10.38 2.11
C SER A 304 -12.67 9.97 2.38
N ALA A 305 -11.86 9.80 1.34
CA ALA A 305 -10.45 9.49 1.44
C ALA A 305 -9.69 9.94 0.20
N ILE A 306 -8.38 10.09 0.33
CA ILE A 306 -7.46 10.37 -0.79
C ILE A 306 -6.26 9.44 -0.72
N ASP A 307 -5.64 9.26 -1.89
CA ASP A 307 -4.35 8.61 -2.05
C ASP A 307 -3.60 9.19 -3.24
N MET A 308 -2.26 9.24 -3.15
CA MET A 308 -1.39 9.75 -4.20
C MET A 308 -0.67 8.59 -4.89
N TYR A 309 -1.10 8.26 -6.09
CA TYR A 309 -0.48 7.21 -6.87
C TYR A 309 -0.06 7.70 -8.26
N ASP A 310 1.18 7.40 -8.66
CA ASP A 310 1.80 7.78 -9.95
C ASP A 310 1.70 9.29 -10.25
N GLY A 311 1.92 10.11 -9.20
CA GLY A 311 1.88 11.56 -9.28
C GLY A 311 0.49 12.18 -9.38
N MET A 312 -0.57 11.36 -9.34
CA MET A 312 -1.96 11.76 -9.40
C MET A 312 -2.66 11.56 -8.07
N LEU A 313 -3.63 12.42 -7.76
CA LEU A 313 -4.51 12.28 -6.61
C LEU A 313 -5.69 11.37 -6.98
N TRP A 314 -5.93 10.35 -6.16
CA TRP A 314 -7.11 9.51 -6.25
C TRP A 314 -8.02 9.81 -5.06
N VAL A 315 -9.31 10.00 -5.31
CA VAL A 315 -10.28 10.44 -4.32
C VAL A 315 -11.50 9.53 -4.34
N ILE A 316 -11.90 9.00 -3.21
CA ILE A 316 -13.21 8.34 -3.10
C ILE A 316 -14.30 9.42 -3.11
N ASP A 317 -15.18 9.35 -4.08
CA ASP A 317 -16.45 10.09 -4.11
C ASP A 317 -17.60 9.17 -3.68
N VAL A 318 -18.09 9.38 -2.47
CA VAL A 318 -19.15 8.53 -1.87
C VAL A 318 -20.46 8.65 -2.64
N ASN A 319 -20.78 9.83 -3.18
CA ASN A 319 -22.05 10.06 -3.89
C ASN A 319 -22.12 9.31 -5.22
N THR A 320 -21.02 9.26 -5.96
CA THR A 320 -20.96 8.55 -7.24
C THR A 320 -20.48 7.10 -7.10
N HIS A 321 -20.08 6.71 -5.88
CA HIS A 321 -19.49 5.41 -5.59
C HIS A 321 -18.34 5.08 -6.55
N ALA A 322 -17.39 6.00 -6.65
CA ALA A 322 -16.25 5.92 -7.54
C ALA A 322 -14.97 6.40 -6.84
N ILE A 323 -13.84 5.89 -7.26
CA ILE A 323 -12.53 6.46 -6.97
C ILE A 323 -12.11 7.23 -8.22
N ILE A 324 -11.91 8.54 -8.10
CA ILE A 324 -11.75 9.48 -9.22
C ILE A 324 -10.33 10.03 -9.19
N GLN A 325 -9.68 10.04 -10.35
CA GLN A 325 -8.34 10.60 -10.50
C GLN A 325 -8.41 12.11 -10.78
N VAL A 326 -7.57 12.86 -10.08
CA VAL A 326 -7.47 14.33 -10.11
C VAL A 326 -6.02 14.73 -10.29
N ASP A 327 -5.76 15.74 -11.11
CA ASP A 327 -4.45 16.39 -11.14
C ASP A 327 -4.26 17.21 -9.85
N PRO A 328 -3.27 16.87 -9.01
CA PRO A 328 -3.09 17.51 -7.71
C PRO A 328 -2.57 18.95 -7.77
N GLN A 329 -2.13 19.42 -8.95
CA GLN A 329 -1.64 20.79 -9.14
C GLN A 329 -2.75 21.74 -9.60
N THR A 330 -3.71 21.23 -10.34
CA THR A 330 -4.77 22.04 -10.95
C THR A 330 -6.16 21.76 -10.39
N GLY A 331 -6.37 20.62 -9.74
CA GLY A 331 -7.68 20.14 -9.28
C GLY A 331 -8.57 19.60 -10.40
N VAL A 332 -8.06 19.48 -11.61
CA VAL A 332 -8.83 19.04 -12.78
C VAL A 332 -8.99 17.52 -12.76
N LEU A 333 -10.24 17.05 -12.99
CA LEU A 333 -10.52 15.64 -13.16
C LEU A 333 -9.92 15.13 -14.47
N THR A 334 -9.12 14.05 -14.42
CA THR A 334 -8.45 13.50 -15.63
C THR A 334 -9.39 12.64 -16.48
N GLY A 335 -10.51 12.20 -15.91
CA GLY A 335 -11.44 11.26 -16.52
C GLY A 335 -11.20 9.80 -16.15
N ALA A 336 -10.03 9.47 -15.61
CA ALA A 336 -9.78 8.12 -15.09
C ALA A 336 -10.56 7.89 -13.79
N ARG A 337 -11.16 6.70 -13.66
CA ARG A 337 -11.94 6.32 -12.48
C ARG A 337 -12.00 4.81 -12.29
N ILE A 338 -12.14 4.40 -11.03
CA ILE A 338 -12.43 3.03 -10.63
C ILE A 338 -13.89 3.01 -10.15
N THR A 339 -14.70 2.11 -10.69
CA THR A 339 -16.13 1.99 -10.39
C THR A 339 -16.53 0.53 -10.23
N GLY A 340 -17.74 0.29 -9.71
CA GLY A 340 -18.28 -1.06 -9.59
C GLY A 340 -17.69 -1.88 -8.44
N PHE A 341 -16.85 -1.28 -7.60
CA PHE A 341 -16.33 -1.94 -6.40
C PHE A 341 -17.44 -2.15 -5.37
N PRO A 342 -17.32 -3.19 -4.52
CA PRO A 342 -18.31 -3.47 -3.48
C PRO A 342 -18.25 -2.45 -2.36
N GLY A 343 -19.23 -2.52 -1.47
CA GLY A 343 -19.31 -1.69 -0.27
C GLY A 343 -20.54 -0.79 -0.24
N ALA A 344 -20.84 -0.24 0.93
CA ALA A 344 -22.01 0.60 1.16
C ALA A 344 -21.64 2.00 1.68
N ALA A 345 -20.45 2.13 2.28
CA ALA A 345 -19.92 3.38 2.83
C ALA A 345 -18.38 3.38 2.78
N PRO A 346 -17.78 3.51 1.58
CA PRO A 346 -16.33 3.53 1.44
C PRO A 346 -15.75 4.75 2.17
N ALA A 347 -14.74 4.52 3.02
CA ALA A 347 -14.25 5.52 3.95
C ALA A 347 -12.73 5.73 3.94
N GLY A 348 -11.93 4.72 3.59
CA GLY A 348 -10.48 4.80 3.47
C GLY A 348 -10.00 4.27 2.13
N LEU A 349 -8.88 4.79 1.65
CA LEU A 349 -8.26 4.47 0.37
C LEU A 349 -6.75 4.34 0.55
N GLU A 350 -6.18 3.32 -0.06
CA GLU A 350 -4.74 3.13 -0.25
C GLU A 350 -4.50 2.40 -1.56
N ILE A 351 -3.61 2.89 -2.40
CA ILE A 351 -3.14 2.23 -3.62
C ILE A 351 -1.72 1.73 -3.37
N GLN A 352 -1.61 0.47 -2.98
CA GLN A 352 -0.33 -0.19 -2.74
C GLN A 352 0.39 -0.45 -4.05
N HIS A 353 1.63 0.02 -4.18
CA HIS A 353 2.46 -0.11 -5.37
C HIS A 353 3.88 -0.62 -5.07
#